data_f7ef31e61b69da6905b0e304c2ea371e
#
_entry.id   f7ef31e61b69da6905b0e304c2ea371e
#
_cell.length_a   1.000
_cell.length_b   1.000
_cell.length_c   1.000
_cell.angle_alpha   90.00
_cell.angle_beta   90.00
_cell.angle_gamma   90.00
#
_symmetry.space_group_name_H-M   'P 1'
#
loop_
_entity.id
_entity.type
_entity.pdbx_description
1 polymer ?
#
loop_
_entity_poly.entity_id
_entity_poly.type
_entity_poly.pdbx_seq_one_letter_code
_entity_poly.pdbx_strand_id
1 'polypeptide(L)'
;MVFLLAGESPFVFEGAVPPDKFFNRQEEIEFLVRNLRAKKKMLLCIVAPLKYGKTSLMRRYHEILSKYPDIISIYINLKKVKNPIMYIIDNLREHEIDLAKKYEESVGREDLLPLFEELNNALSRENKWLFLLFDEFHLLPELIRSEGFYKGFTDEMIFGFLRGLAEDARISYIVCGSVIEPLMRALDVWGGRFQILYLGPFDEEEAVNMIKELFAMGGMRIDDEHARIIAEAAGFHPFYIQYMGHQIYISGRIDRGAIRLAKQKLFEYLIPIFITYLGKIRRMGKEYLDVLAKIICDEPLTVDDMVIAADLLRMGIIKPQNAKFEVVDPLFKRYLEQIIRKLRPTEVTVVGHWAERIVGNYLLRRGYIPYYSHDSKGVFDIYVRIQSIDVGIQVRYSSRGEIYLSQKEVEEILETANKLGWRPLIALVSRQIKFFSKIEPGKYSERGGYTEILDAVKNK
;
A
#
# COMPACT_ATOMS: atom_id res chain seq x y z
N MET A 1 -25.01 32.39 8.01
CA MET A 1 -24.92 30.94 7.65
C MET A 1 -24.23 30.25 8.82
N VAL A 2 -25.03 29.64 9.72
CA VAL A 2 -24.53 29.01 10.94
C VAL A 2 -23.81 27.74 10.51
N PHE A 3 -22.49 27.68 10.65
CA PHE A 3 -21.77 26.41 10.68
C PHE A 3 -22.28 25.68 11.93
N LEU A 4 -23.27 24.81 11.76
CA LEU A 4 -23.51 23.75 12.73
C LEU A 4 -22.18 23.00 12.79
N LEU A 5 -21.50 23.08 13.93
CA LEU A 5 -20.37 22.24 14.27
C LEU A 5 -20.88 20.79 14.15
N ALA A 6 -20.65 20.19 13.00
CA ALA A 6 -20.83 18.76 12.84
C ALA A 6 -19.95 18.12 13.94
N GLY A 7 -20.52 17.22 14.71
CA GLY A 7 -19.75 16.43 15.66
C GLY A 7 -18.56 15.76 14.98
N GLU A 8 -17.70 15.14 15.76
CA GLU A 8 -16.57 14.38 15.21
C GLU A 8 -17.05 13.41 14.10
N SER A 9 -16.34 13.39 12.96
CA SER A 9 -16.72 12.55 11.83
C SER A 9 -16.77 11.08 12.26
N PRO A 10 -17.85 10.36 11.95
CA PRO A 10 -17.94 8.94 12.27
C PRO A 10 -17.01 8.07 11.40
N PHE A 11 -16.55 8.62 10.27
CA PHE A 11 -15.68 7.93 9.32
C PHE A 11 -14.23 7.92 9.80
N VAL A 12 -13.60 6.74 9.85
CA VAL A 12 -12.24 6.52 10.36
C VAL A 12 -11.34 6.04 9.22
N PHE A 13 -10.38 6.87 8.79
CA PHE A 13 -9.44 6.51 7.70
C PHE A 13 -7.96 6.71 8.06
N GLU A 14 -7.63 7.39 9.15
CA GLU A 14 -6.24 7.65 9.56
C GLU A 14 -5.59 6.50 10.34
N GLY A 15 -6.30 5.40 10.56
CA GLY A 15 -5.80 4.24 11.31
C GLY A 15 -6.66 3.01 11.14
N ALA A 16 -6.42 2.02 12.00
CA ALA A 16 -7.30 0.86 12.11
C ALA A 16 -8.60 1.28 12.77
N VAL A 17 -9.72 0.87 12.20
CA VAL A 17 -11.06 1.10 12.78
C VAL A 17 -11.13 0.38 14.13
N PRO A 18 -11.55 1.07 15.18
CA PRO A 18 -11.74 0.43 16.49
C PRO A 18 -12.87 -0.59 16.45
N PRO A 19 -12.87 -1.61 17.35
CA PRO A 19 -13.83 -2.71 17.30
C PRO A 19 -15.30 -2.29 17.42
N ASP A 20 -15.60 -1.24 18.15
CA ASP A 20 -16.94 -0.65 18.34
C ASP A 20 -17.48 0.06 17.08
N LYS A 21 -16.58 0.44 16.17
CA LYS A 21 -16.89 1.03 14.84
C LYS A 21 -16.57 0.09 13.69
N PHE A 22 -16.40 -1.22 13.98
CA PHE A 22 -16.08 -2.22 12.98
C PHE A 22 -17.36 -2.69 12.29
N PHE A 23 -17.47 -2.45 11.01
CA PHE A 23 -18.60 -2.84 10.17
C PHE A 23 -18.25 -4.02 9.27
N ASN A 24 -19.26 -4.85 9.00
CA ASN A 24 -19.21 -5.94 8.03
C ASN A 24 -18.18 -7.03 8.36
N ARG A 25 -17.75 -7.80 7.35
CA ARG A 25 -16.85 -8.95 7.51
C ARG A 25 -17.48 -10.10 8.31
N GLN A 26 -18.78 -10.29 8.15
CA GLN A 26 -19.50 -11.35 8.88
C GLN A 26 -18.99 -12.73 8.50
N GLU A 27 -18.71 -12.95 7.21
CA GLU A 27 -18.17 -14.24 6.73
C GLU A 27 -16.82 -14.55 7.35
N GLU A 28 -15.92 -13.56 7.45
CA GLU A 28 -14.61 -13.72 8.06
C GLU A 28 -14.73 -13.96 9.57
N ILE A 29 -15.66 -13.28 10.25
CA ILE A 29 -15.93 -13.51 11.67
C ILE A 29 -16.53 -14.90 11.91
N GLU A 30 -17.50 -15.32 11.10
CA GLU A 30 -18.06 -16.65 11.16
C GLU A 30 -17.05 -17.74 10.87
N PHE A 31 -16.13 -17.49 9.94
CA PHE A 31 -15.02 -18.38 9.65
C PHE A 31 -14.17 -18.60 10.92
N LEU A 32 -13.79 -17.54 11.65
CA LEU A 32 -13.10 -17.66 12.93
C LEU A 32 -13.89 -18.50 13.93
N VAL A 33 -15.16 -18.14 14.16
CA VAL A 33 -16.01 -18.79 15.17
C VAL A 33 -16.26 -20.26 14.84
N ARG A 34 -16.48 -20.61 13.56
CA ARG A 34 -16.64 -22.01 13.12
C ARG A 34 -15.39 -22.84 13.37
N ASN A 35 -14.22 -22.28 13.07
CA ASN A 35 -12.94 -22.97 13.33
C ASN A 35 -12.69 -23.16 14.82
N LEU A 36 -13.00 -22.17 15.67
CA LEU A 36 -12.89 -22.29 17.11
C LEU A 36 -13.79 -23.41 17.69
N ARG A 37 -15.00 -23.57 17.15
CA ARG A 37 -15.92 -24.66 17.56
C ARG A 37 -15.44 -26.04 17.10
N ALA A 38 -14.84 -26.12 15.92
CA ALA A 38 -14.37 -27.38 15.36
C ALA A 38 -13.07 -27.87 15.99
N LYS A 39 -12.13 -26.97 16.21
CA LYS A 39 -10.83 -27.22 16.83
C LYS A 39 -10.27 -25.91 17.38
N LYS A 40 -9.77 -25.94 18.60
CA LYS A 40 -9.24 -24.72 19.24
C LYS A 40 -7.92 -24.24 18.65
N LYS A 41 -7.19 -25.10 17.94
CA LYS A 41 -5.92 -24.76 17.30
C LYS A 41 -6.13 -24.14 15.92
N MET A 42 -5.49 -23.00 15.65
CA MET A 42 -5.62 -22.27 14.41
C MET A 42 -4.27 -21.70 13.94
N LEU A 43 -3.94 -21.91 12.68
CA LEU A 43 -2.87 -21.23 11.97
C LEU A 43 -3.51 -20.49 10.81
N LEU A 44 -3.66 -19.18 10.93
CA LEU A 44 -4.39 -18.33 9.98
C LEU A 44 -3.52 -17.18 9.49
N CYS A 45 -3.41 -17.02 8.18
CA CYS A 45 -2.80 -15.85 7.56
C CYS A 45 -3.86 -15.00 6.87
N ILE A 46 -3.97 -13.73 7.26
CA ILE A 46 -4.87 -12.76 6.63
C ILE A 46 -4.09 -12.01 5.56
N VAL A 47 -4.47 -12.22 4.30
CA VAL A 47 -3.86 -11.59 3.13
C VAL A 47 -4.84 -10.60 2.50
N ALA A 48 -4.36 -9.43 2.21
CA ALA A 48 -5.11 -8.42 1.47
C ALA A 48 -4.16 -7.35 0.90
N PRO A 49 -4.57 -6.63 -0.15
CA PRO A 49 -3.88 -5.43 -0.57
C PRO A 49 -3.83 -4.37 0.53
N LEU A 50 -3.24 -3.21 0.22
CA LEU A 50 -3.15 -2.10 1.17
C LEU A 50 -4.54 -1.60 1.59
N LYS A 51 -4.70 -1.34 2.90
CA LYS A 51 -5.87 -0.65 3.48
C LYS A 51 -7.22 -1.41 3.37
N TYR A 52 -7.20 -2.72 3.14
CA TYR A 52 -8.42 -3.56 3.16
C TYR A 52 -8.90 -3.96 4.56
N GLY A 53 -8.31 -3.41 5.62
CA GLY A 53 -8.79 -3.60 6.99
C GLY A 53 -8.16 -4.80 7.74
N LYS A 54 -7.00 -5.35 7.32
CA LYS A 54 -6.30 -6.44 8.03
C LYS A 54 -6.16 -6.17 9.54
N THR A 55 -5.57 -5.04 9.90
CA THR A 55 -5.36 -4.63 11.30
C THR A 55 -6.68 -4.49 12.07
N SER A 56 -7.73 -3.96 11.42
CA SER A 56 -9.06 -3.82 12.04
C SER A 56 -9.69 -5.18 12.32
N LEU A 57 -9.60 -6.13 11.38
CA LEU A 57 -10.08 -7.50 11.56
C LEU A 57 -9.30 -8.23 12.66
N MET A 58 -7.96 -8.06 12.70
CA MET A 58 -7.11 -8.62 13.76
C MET A 58 -7.55 -8.16 15.16
N ARG A 59 -7.84 -6.87 15.31
CA ARG A 59 -8.35 -6.33 16.59
C ARG A 59 -9.73 -6.87 16.92
N ARG A 60 -10.60 -7.00 15.93
CA ARG A 60 -11.92 -7.60 16.12
C ARG A 60 -11.81 -9.07 16.50
N TYR A 61 -10.90 -9.82 15.90
CA TYR A 61 -10.62 -11.20 16.28
C TYR A 61 -10.12 -11.29 17.73
N HIS A 62 -9.18 -10.42 18.12
CA HIS A 62 -8.70 -10.34 19.49
C HIS A 62 -9.84 -10.11 20.48
N GLU A 63 -10.73 -9.14 20.22
CA GLU A 63 -11.90 -8.88 21.07
C GLU A 63 -12.83 -10.11 21.19
N ILE A 64 -13.06 -10.82 20.08
CA ILE A 64 -13.91 -12.01 20.08
C ILE A 64 -13.23 -13.13 20.87
N LEU A 65 -11.95 -13.39 20.64
CA LEU A 65 -11.19 -14.45 21.30
C LEU A 65 -11.11 -14.22 22.82
N SER A 66 -10.95 -12.96 23.26
CA SER A 66 -10.88 -12.58 24.68
C SER A 66 -12.18 -12.84 25.46
N LYS A 67 -13.29 -13.12 24.77
CA LYS A 67 -14.57 -13.50 25.43
C LYS A 67 -14.66 -14.98 25.80
N TYR A 68 -13.70 -15.81 25.32
CA TYR A 68 -13.68 -17.23 25.63
C TYR A 68 -12.81 -17.48 26.87
N PRO A 69 -13.37 -18.10 27.95
CA PRO A 69 -12.65 -18.23 29.22
C PRO A 69 -11.45 -19.16 29.17
N ASP A 70 -11.39 -20.05 28.19
CA ASP A 70 -10.31 -21.00 27.96
C ASP A 70 -9.30 -20.54 26.89
N ILE A 71 -9.40 -19.27 26.42
CA ILE A 71 -8.51 -18.68 25.46
C ILE A 71 -7.81 -17.47 26.06
N ILE A 72 -6.50 -17.43 25.97
CA ILE A 72 -5.66 -16.26 26.16
C ILE A 72 -5.37 -15.69 24.78
N SER A 73 -5.80 -14.46 24.53
CA SER A 73 -5.59 -13.78 23.23
C SER A 73 -4.67 -12.59 23.41
N ILE A 74 -3.56 -12.54 22.67
CA ILE A 74 -2.59 -11.44 22.73
C ILE A 74 -2.43 -10.86 21.32
N TYR A 75 -2.82 -9.60 21.14
CA TYR A 75 -2.62 -8.85 19.91
C TYR A 75 -1.30 -8.06 19.96
N ILE A 76 -0.46 -8.26 18.97
CA ILE A 76 0.91 -7.70 18.92
C ILE A 76 1.10 -6.97 17.59
N ASN A 77 1.21 -5.64 17.65
CA ASN A 77 1.63 -4.86 16.48
C ASN A 77 3.16 -4.72 16.49
N LEU A 78 3.83 -5.49 15.66
CA LEU A 78 5.30 -5.59 15.63
C LEU A 78 6.01 -4.30 15.18
N LYS A 79 5.30 -3.31 14.61
CA LYS A 79 5.85 -1.96 14.41
C LYS A 79 5.94 -1.13 15.69
N LYS A 80 5.19 -1.51 16.74
CA LYS A 80 5.09 -0.75 17.98
C LYS A 80 5.78 -1.43 19.16
N VAL A 81 6.03 -2.72 19.07
CA VAL A 81 6.63 -3.53 20.12
C VAL A 81 8.10 -3.80 19.77
N LYS A 82 9.02 -3.43 20.65
CA LYS A 82 10.46 -3.69 20.44
C LYS A 82 10.84 -5.12 20.82
N ASN A 83 10.29 -5.61 21.91
CA ASN A 83 10.60 -6.90 22.51
C ASN A 83 9.33 -7.77 22.51
N PRO A 84 9.03 -8.48 21.42
CA PRO A 84 7.77 -9.22 21.30
C PRO A 84 7.66 -10.40 22.29
N ILE A 85 8.76 -11.09 22.62
CA ILE A 85 8.72 -12.20 23.56
C ILE A 85 8.45 -11.68 24.97
N MET A 86 9.14 -10.63 25.41
CA MET A 86 8.88 -10.00 26.69
C MET A 86 7.45 -9.44 26.77
N TYR A 87 6.98 -8.83 25.69
CA TYR A 87 5.58 -8.36 25.62
C TYR A 87 4.58 -9.50 25.82
N ILE A 88 4.82 -10.67 25.23
CA ILE A 88 3.97 -11.85 25.45
C ILE A 88 3.99 -12.28 26.92
N ILE A 89 5.16 -12.33 27.55
CA ILE A 89 5.32 -12.73 28.94
C ILE A 89 4.59 -11.76 29.87
N ASP A 90 4.71 -10.47 29.67
CA ASP A 90 4.03 -9.46 30.48
C ASP A 90 2.50 -9.60 30.39
N ASN A 91 1.95 -9.88 29.20
CA ASN A 91 0.51 -10.15 29.06
C ASN A 91 0.10 -11.48 29.69
N LEU A 92 0.94 -12.52 29.68
CA LEU A 92 0.64 -13.81 30.31
C LEU A 92 0.54 -13.70 31.85
N ARG A 93 1.25 -12.76 32.47
CA ARG A 93 1.13 -12.49 33.92
C ARG A 93 -0.27 -12.05 34.33
N GLU A 94 -0.98 -11.32 33.47
CA GLU A 94 -2.40 -10.96 33.72
C GLU A 94 -3.31 -12.20 33.82
N HIS A 95 -2.83 -13.34 33.33
CA HIS A 95 -3.49 -14.64 33.35
C HIS A 95 -2.85 -15.63 34.35
N GLU A 96 -2.09 -15.12 35.33
CA GLU A 96 -1.42 -15.90 36.40
C GLU A 96 -0.30 -16.85 35.87
N ILE A 97 0.18 -16.63 34.64
CA ILE A 97 1.29 -17.38 34.05
C ILE A 97 2.54 -16.50 34.11
N ASP A 98 3.43 -16.76 35.09
CA ASP A 98 4.70 -16.05 35.22
C ASP A 98 5.88 -16.86 34.66
N LEU A 99 6.49 -16.36 33.60
CA LEU A 99 7.61 -16.96 32.91
C LEU A 99 8.89 -16.07 32.96
N ALA A 100 8.93 -15.03 33.82
CA ALA A 100 10.04 -14.08 33.84
C ALA A 100 11.39 -14.74 34.08
N LYS A 101 11.47 -15.62 35.09
CA LYS A 101 12.71 -16.36 35.37
C LYS A 101 13.16 -17.24 34.20
N LYS A 102 12.17 -17.90 33.54
CA LYS A 102 12.47 -18.75 32.39
C LYS A 102 12.92 -17.95 31.17
N TYR A 103 12.36 -16.76 30.99
CA TYR A 103 12.80 -15.83 29.97
C TYR A 103 14.28 -15.41 30.17
N GLU A 104 14.65 -15.02 31.41
CA GLU A 104 16.03 -14.64 31.73
C GLU A 104 17.03 -15.81 31.48
N GLU A 105 16.65 -17.02 31.88
CA GLU A 105 17.43 -18.23 31.57
C GLU A 105 17.58 -18.47 30.08
N SER A 106 16.50 -18.26 29.31
CA SER A 106 16.47 -18.45 27.86
C SER A 106 17.30 -17.39 27.11
N VAL A 107 17.27 -16.13 27.55
CA VAL A 107 18.14 -15.07 27.04
C VAL A 107 19.62 -15.42 27.25
N GLY A 108 19.98 -15.89 28.45
CA GLY A 108 21.35 -16.32 28.75
C GLY A 108 21.84 -17.48 27.89
N ARG A 109 20.93 -18.30 27.36
CA ARG A 109 21.25 -19.41 26.46
C ARG A 109 21.06 -19.08 24.98
N GLU A 110 20.55 -17.91 24.65
CA GLU A 110 20.14 -17.47 23.31
C GLU A 110 19.12 -18.46 22.66
N ASP A 111 18.32 -19.18 23.47
CA ASP A 111 17.40 -20.23 23.03
C ASP A 111 16.01 -20.06 23.65
N LEU A 112 14.98 -20.02 22.82
CA LEU A 112 13.58 -19.88 23.21
C LEU A 112 12.89 -21.23 23.50
N LEU A 113 13.46 -22.37 23.12
CA LEU A 113 12.79 -23.65 23.28
C LEU A 113 12.39 -23.94 24.73
N PRO A 114 13.28 -23.78 25.76
CA PRO A 114 12.90 -24.02 27.16
C PRO A 114 11.79 -23.11 27.66
N LEU A 115 11.71 -21.87 27.15
CA LEU A 115 10.64 -20.94 27.49
C LEU A 115 9.28 -21.40 26.94
N PHE A 116 9.26 -21.85 25.68
CA PHE A 116 8.03 -22.32 25.04
C PHE A 116 7.56 -23.67 25.58
N GLU A 117 8.46 -24.55 26.00
CA GLU A 117 8.11 -25.81 26.69
C GLU A 117 7.41 -25.51 28.04
N GLU A 118 7.97 -24.61 28.84
CA GLU A 118 7.34 -24.22 30.11
C GLU A 118 6.00 -23.51 29.88
N LEU A 119 5.91 -22.63 28.87
CA LEU A 119 4.65 -22.01 28.47
C LEU A 119 3.59 -23.05 28.10
N ASN A 120 3.93 -24.05 27.30
CA ASN A 120 2.99 -25.10 26.90
C ASN A 120 2.55 -25.95 28.10
N ASN A 121 3.46 -26.22 29.04
CA ASN A 121 3.15 -26.90 30.29
C ASN A 121 2.19 -26.08 31.15
N ALA A 122 2.41 -24.77 31.29
CA ALA A 122 1.54 -23.86 32.01
C ALA A 122 0.14 -23.79 31.39
N LEU A 123 0.05 -23.63 30.05
CA LEU A 123 -1.21 -23.63 29.31
C LEU A 123 -1.97 -24.96 29.48
N SER A 124 -1.25 -26.07 29.54
CA SER A 124 -1.85 -27.39 29.73
C SER A 124 -2.40 -27.56 31.15
N ARG A 125 -1.68 -27.10 32.18
CA ARG A 125 -2.12 -27.12 33.58
C ARG A 125 -3.40 -26.33 33.78
N GLU A 126 -3.47 -25.12 33.18
CA GLU A 126 -4.60 -24.21 33.27
C GLU A 126 -5.72 -24.56 32.28
N ASN A 127 -5.57 -25.59 31.48
CA ASN A 127 -6.47 -25.94 30.36
C ASN A 127 -6.80 -24.77 29.43
N LYS A 128 -5.80 -23.93 29.14
CA LYS A 128 -5.90 -22.74 28.30
C LYS A 128 -5.29 -22.98 26.92
N TRP A 129 -5.70 -22.16 25.97
CA TRP A 129 -5.12 -22.04 24.64
C TRP A 129 -4.61 -20.60 24.46
N LEU A 130 -3.43 -20.45 23.86
CA LEU A 130 -2.85 -19.16 23.55
C LEU A 130 -3.02 -18.84 22.06
N PHE A 131 -3.63 -17.68 21.77
CA PHE A 131 -3.72 -17.11 20.45
C PHE A 131 -2.82 -15.89 20.36
N LEU A 132 -1.76 -15.98 19.54
CA LEU A 132 -0.86 -14.87 19.22
C LEU A 132 -1.28 -14.26 17.89
N LEU A 133 -1.74 -13.01 17.94
CA LEU A 133 -2.18 -12.25 16.77
C LEU A 133 -1.10 -11.27 16.37
N PHE A 134 -0.27 -11.64 15.39
CA PHE A 134 0.86 -10.83 14.93
C PHE A 134 0.48 -9.95 13.75
N ASP A 135 0.39 -8.64 13.96
CA ASP A 135 0.31 -7.65 12.88
C ASP A 135 1.73 -7.27 12.46
N GLU A 136 1.98 -7.23 11.15
CA GLU A 136 3.30 -7.05 10.51
C GLU A 136 4.28 -8.20 10.81
N PHE A 137 3.79 -9.43 10.71
CA PHE A 137 4.48 -10.68 11.07
C PHE A 137 5.90 -10.82 10.49
N HIS A 138 6.15 -10.24 9.33
CA HIS A 138 7.47 -10.24 8.69
C HIS A 138 8.58 -9.57 9.51
N LEU A 139 8.24 -8.76 10.51
CA LEU A 139 9.23 -8.11 11.40
C LEU A 139 9.67 -9.00 12.55
N LEU A 140 8.95 -10.10 12.81
CA LEU A 140 9.19 -10.94 13.99
C LEU A 140 10.61 -11.52 14.07
N PRO A 141 11.22 -12.04 12.99
CA PRO A 141 12.58 -12.57 13.06
C PRO A 141 13.63 -11.54 13.48
N GLU A 142 13.56 -10.32 12.93
CA GLU A 142 14.47 -9.23 13.29
C GLU A 142 14.33 -8.85 14.77
N LEU A 143 13.09 -8.75 15.25
CA LEU A 143 12.81 -8.40 16.64
C LEU A 143 13.27 -9.51 17.61
N ILE A 144 13.06 -10.78 17.30
CA ILE A 144 13.57 -11.91 18.09
C ILE A 144 15.11 -11.84 18.21
N ARG A 145 15.82 -11.59 17.11
CA ARG A 145 17.28 -11.40 17.15
C ARG A 145 17.70 -10.19 17.98
N SER A 146 16.92 -9.10 17.92
CA SER A 146 17.21 -7.90 18.72
C SER A 146 17.01 -8.11 20.22
N GLU A 147 16.17 -9.06 20.63
CA GLU A 147 16.05 -9.50 22.03
C GLU A 147 17.21 -10.42 22.48
N GLY A 148 18.12 -10.76 21.60
CA GLY A 148 19.29 -11.57 21.90
C GLY A 148 19.17 -13.04 21.54
N PHE A 149 18.02 -13.48 20.97
CA PHE A 149 17.81 -14.87 20.56
C PHE A 149 18.24 -15.10 19.10
N TYR A 150 18.81 -16.27 18.83
CA TYR A 150 19.08 -16.77 17.46
C TYR A 150 19.81 -15.78 16.56
N LYS A 151 20.83 -15.05 17.07
CA LYS A 151 21.56 -14.00 16.34
C LYS A 151 22.15 -14.43 15.00
N GLY A 152 22.52 -15.72 14.86
CA GLY A 152 23.06 -16.28 13.62
C GLY A 152 22.03 -16.91 12.69
N PHE A 153 20.74 -16.91 13.05
CA PHE A 153 19.70 -17.59 12.26
C PHE A 153 19.18 -16.67 11.15
N THR A 154 18.87 -17.28 10.00
CA THR A 154 18.10 -16.62 8.94
C THR A 154 16.64 -16.46 9.33
N ASP A 155 15.88 -15.64 8.59
CA ASP A 155 14.46 -15.49 8.82
C ASP A 155 13.72 -16.83 8.67
N GLU A 156 14.11 -17.62 7.65
CA GLU A 156 13.54 -18.94 7.38
C GLU A 156 13.77 -19.92 8.55
N MET A 157 14.95 -19.88 9.17
CA MET A 157 15.25 -20.73 10.34
C MET A 157 14.36 -20.34 11.53
N ILE A 158 14.16 -19.04 11.78
CA ILE A 158 13.29 -18.58 12.86
C ILE A 158 11.83 -18.94 12.58
N PHE A 159 11.34 -18.75 11.34
CA PHE A 159 10.00 -19.18 10.97
C PHE A 159 9.83 -20.70 11.07
N GLY A 160 10.85 -21.47 10.72
CA GLY A 160 10.87 -22.93 10.89
C GLY A 160 10.77 -23.35 12.35
N PHE A 161 11.51 -22.68 13.25
CA PHE A 161 11.41 -22.88 14.69
C PHE A 161 10.00 -22.59 15.22
N LEU A 162 9.42 -21.42 14.89
CA LEU A 162 8.05 -21.05 15.30
C LEU A 162 7.02 -22.05 14.77
N ARG A 163 7.23 -22.58 13.58
CA ARG A 163 6.39 -23.65 13.02
C ARG A 163 6.45 -24.91 13.90
N GLY A 164 7.66 -25.38 14.26
CA GLY A 164 7.83 -26.51 15.12
C GLY A 164 7.10 -26.33 16.46
N LEU A 165 7.23 -25.17 17.08
CA LEU A 165 6.50 -24.84 18.30
C LEU A 165 4.98 -24.93 18.14
N ALA A 166 4.45 -24.51 16.99
CA ALA A 166 3.01 -24.57 16.74
C ALA A 166 2.49 -25.98 16.50
N GLU A 167 3.31 -26.96 16.14
CA GLU A 167 2.85 -28.32 15.85
C GLU A 167 2.31 -29.03 17.09
N ASP A 168 3.01 -28.94 18.18
CA ASP A 168 2.74 -29.75 19.40
C ASP A 168 2.19 -28.92 20.57
N ALA A 169 2.22 -27.60 20.50
CA ALA A 169 1.80 -26.73 21.59
C ALA A 169 0.33 -26.28 21.49
N ARG A 170 -0.22 -25.83 22.64
CA ARG A 170 -1.52 -25.15 22.74
C ARG A 170 -1.44 -23.70 22.27
N ILE A 171 -0.66 -23.45 21.21
CA ILE A 171 -0.42 -22.12 20.66
C ILE A 171 -0.98 -22.04 19.25
N SER A 172 -1.71 -20.99 18.97
CA SER A 172 -2.28 -20.66 17.67
C SER A 172 -1.70 -19.34 17.17
N TYR A 173 -1.49 -19.25 15.87
CA TYR A 173 -1.02 -18.02 15.23
C TYR A 173 -2.09 -17.50 14.27
N ILE A 174 -2.42 -16.22 14.42
CA ILE A 174 -3.16 -15.44 13.42
C ILE A 174 -2.23 -14.32 12.98
N VAL A 175 -1.83 -14.32 11.71
CA VAL A 175 -0.80 -13.42 11.24
C VAL A 175 -1.29 -12.57 10.07
N CYS A 176 -0.78 -11.35 9.94
CA CYS A 176 -0.91 -10.53 8.75
C CYS A 176 0.32 -9.65 8.54
N GLY A 177 0.43 -9.05 7.38
CA GLY A 177 1.53 -8.13 7.07
C GLY A 177 1.23 -7.22 5.89
N SER A 178 1.94 -6.10 5.84
CA SER A 178 1.85 -5.12 4.74
C SER A 178 2.97 -5.29 3.71
N VAL A 179 4.03 -6.03 4.04
CA VAL A 179 5.13 -6.37 3.15
C VAL A 179 4.96 -7.81 2.71
N ILE A 180 4.78 -8.00 1.43
CA ILE A 180 4.26 -9.22 0.86
C ILE A 180 5.34 -10.29 0.80
N GLU A 181 6.53 -9.97 0.25
CA GLU A 181 7.60 -10.94 0.04
C GLU A 181 8.07 -11.65 1.32
N PRO A 182 8.42 -10.95 2.44
CA PRO A 182 8.81 -11.63 3.66
C PRO A 182 7.68 -12.46 4.29
N LEU A 183 6.42 -12.00 4.14
CA LEU A 183 5.27 -12.79 4.59
C LEU A 183 5.12 -14.08 3.78
N MET A 184 5.32 -14.01 2.46
CA MET A 184 5.27 -15.18 1.58
C MET A 184 6.37 -16.19 1.91
N ARG A 185 7.61 -15.73 2.14
CA ARG A 185 8.71 -16.61 2.60
C ARG A 185 8.35 -17.32 3.90
N ALA A 186 7.75 -16.61 4.86
CA ALA A 186 7.27 -17.23 6.08
C ALA A 186 6.23 -18.33 5.78
N LEU A 187 5.26 -18.08 4.91
CA LEU A 187 4.24 -19.04 4.52
C LEU A 187 4.83 -20.26 3.78
N ASP A 188 5.84 -20.07 2.93
CA ASP A 188 6.54 -21.16 2.23
C ASP A 188 7.27 -22.09 3.22
N VAL A 189 7.97 -21.52 4.23
CA VAL A 189 8.59 -22.31 5.31
C VAL A 189 7.54 -23.12 6.08
N TRP A 190 6.32 -22.60 6.24
CA TRP A 190 5.24 -23.30 6.93
C TRP A 190 4.56 -24.38 6.05
N GLY A 191 4.93 -24.49 4.77
CA GLY A 191 4.53 -25.60 3.91
C GLY A 191 3.01 -25.78 3.76
N GLY A 192 2.27 -24.68 3.58
CA GLY A 192 0.82 -24.69 3.38
C GLY A 192 -0.01 -25.00 4.64
N ARG A 193 0.58 -24.96 5.83
CA ARG A 193 -0.13 -25.23 7.11
C ARG A 193 -1.01 -24.08 7.55
N PHE A 194 -0.71 -22.85 7.10
CA PHE A 194 -1.63 -21.73 7.31
C PHE A 194 -2.86 -21.86 6.41
N GLN A 195 -4.01 -21.70 7.02
CA GLN A 195 -5.22 -21.33 6.27
C GLN A 195 -5.07 -19.89 5.83
N ILE A 196 -5.35 -19.61 4.56
CA ILE A 196 -5.23 -18.26 4.01
C ILE A 196 -6.62 -17.67 3.90
N LEU A 197 -6.82 -16.51 4.53
CA LEU A 197 -8.03 -15.72 4.45
C LEU A 197 -7.73 -14.48 3.60
N TYR A 198 -8.34 -14.40 2.43
CA TYR A 198 -8.21 -13.25 1.55
C TYR A 198 -9.29 -12.22 1.85
N LEU A 199 -8.89 -10.97 2.13
CA LEU A 199 -9.83 -9.86 2.22
C LEU A 199 -9.94 -9.16 0.88
N GLY A 200 -11.15 -9.13 0.36
CA GLY A 200 -11.53 -8.38 -0.83
C GLY A 200 -12.30 -7.10 -0.52
N PRO A 201 -12.82 -6.42 -1.54
CA PRO A 201 -13.82 -5.37 -1.37
C PRO A 201 -15.07 -5.94 -0.69
N PHE A 202 -15.88 -5.08 -0.11
CA PHE A 202 -17.20 -5.44 0.39
C PHE A 202 -18.14 -5.83 -0.77
N ASP A 203 -19.19 -6.55 -0.47
CA ASP A 203 -20.31 -6.63 -1.39
C ASP A 203 -21.11 -5.31 -1.41
N GLU A 204 -22.04 -5.19 -2.34
CA GLU A 204 -22.82 -3.96 -2.52
C GLU A 204 -23.67 -3.65 -1.28
N GLU A 205 -24.34 -4.66 -0.73
CA GLU A 205 -25.22 -4.50 0.43
C GLU A 205 -24.44 -4.08 1.67
N GLU A 206 -23.32 -4.77 1.95
CA GLU A 206 -22.41 -4.42 3.03
C GLU A 206 -21.90 -2.98 2.92
N ALA A 207 -21.47 -2.57 1.72
CA ALA A 207 -20.93 -1.24 1.48
C ALA A 207 -21.99 -0.15 1.67
N VAL A 208 -23.18 -0.35 1.14
CA VAL A 208 -24.32 0.58 1.24
C VAL A 208 -24.76 0.71 2.71
N ASN A 209 -24.91 -0.41 3.41
CA ASN A 209 -25.31 -0.41 4.82
C ASN A 209 -24.27 0.33 5.70
N MET A 210 -22.99 0.04 5.52
CA MET A 210 -21.92 0.76 6.21
C MET A 210 -21.98 2.28 5.99
N ILE A 211 -22.19 2.72 4.77
CA ILE A 211 -22.29 4.15 4.43
C ILE A 211 -23.48 4.77 5.17
N LYS A 212 -24.66 4.14 5.11
CA LYS A 212 -25.87 4.64 5.75
C LYS A 212 -25.74 4.74 7.27
N GLU A 213 -25.19 3.69 7.89
CA GLU A 213 -24.97 3.66 9.34
C GLU A 213 -23.98 4.74 9.79
N LEU A 214 -22.86 4.89 9.09
CA LEU A 214 -21.86 5.91 9.43
C LEU A 214 -22.43 7.34 9.27
N PHE A 215 -23.18 7.64 8.21
CA PHE A 215 -23.84 8.94 8.10
C PHE A 215 -24.87 9.16 9.18
N ALA A 216 -25.65 8.13 9.53
CA ALA A 216 -26.64 8.20 10.62
C ALA A 216 -26.00 8.44 11.99
N MET A 217 -24.85 7.78 12.29
CA MET A 217 -24.06 8.05 13.49
C MET A 217 -23.57 9.50 13.58
N GLY A 218 -23.28 10.12 12.44
CA GLY A 218 -22.93 11.53 12.34
C GLY A 218 -24.12 12.50 12.30
N GLY A 219 -25.36 11.99 12.49
CA GLY A 219 -26.57 12.81 12.45
C GLY A 219 -27.03 13.23 11.05
N MET A 220 -26.45 12.66 10.00
CA MET A 220 -26.83 12.93 8.61
C MET A 220 -27.64 11.75 8.05
N ARG A 221 -28.63 12.04 7.21
CA ARG A 221 -29.38 11.01 6.49
C ARG A 221 -28.93 10.96 5.03
N ILE A 222 -28.67 9.78 4.53
CA ILE A 222 -28.35 9.51 3.14
C ILE A 222 -29.36 8.50 2.58
N ASP A 223 -29.84 8.72 1.38
CA ASP A 223 -30.71 7.78 0.67
C ASP A 223 -29.89 6.65 0.01
N ASP A 224 -30.58 5.61 -0.40
CA ASP A 224 -29.97 4.41 -0.98
C ASP A 224 -29.28 4.70 -2.33
N GLU A 225 -29.81 5.65 -3.12
CA GLU A 225 -29.21 6.03 -4.40
C GLU A 225 -27.82 6.64 -4.18
N HIS A 226 -27.72 7.65 -3.32
CA HIS A 226 -26.43 8.31 -3.05
C HIS A 226 -25.46 7.39 -2.33
N ALA A 227 -25.93 6.53 -1.41
CA ALA A 227 -25.08 5.54 -0.74
C ALA A 227 -24.49 4.55 -1.75
N ARG A 228 -25.30 4.06 -2.71
CA ARG A 228 -24.85 3.18 -3.80
C ARG A 228 -23.85 3.89 -4.70
N ILE A 229 -24.08 5.13 -5.10
CA ILE A 229 -23.15 5.92 -5.92
C ILE A 229 -21.79 6.09 -5.21
N ILE A 230 -21.78 6.31 -3.88
CA ILE A 230 -20.54 6.40 -3.11
C ILE A 230 -19.82 5.05 -3.08
N ALA A 231 -20.54 3.94 -2.83
CA ALA A 231 -19.99 2.59 -2.79
C ALA A 231 -19.35 2.20 -4.12
N GLU A 232 -20.04 2.41 -5.24
CA GLU A 232 -19.53 2.19 -6.59
C GLU A 232 -18.33 3.08 -6.91
N ALA A 233 -18.40 4.39 -6.57
CA ALA A 233 -17.32 5.32 -6.79
C ALA A 233 -16.05 4.96 -6.00
N ALA A 234 -16.22 4.35 -4.81
CA ALA A 234 -15.16 3.79 -3.96
C ALA A 234 -14.73 2.37 -4.40
N GLY A 235 -15.40 1.73 -5.38
CA GLY A 235 -15.13 0.37 -5.79
C GLY A 235 -15.31 -0.64 -4.65
N PHE A 236 -16.26 -0.38 -3.76
CA PHE A 236 -16.58 -1.19 -2.57
C PHE A 236 -15.39 -1.39 -1.61
N HIS A 237 -14.35 -0.59 -1.74
CA HIS A 237 -13.15 -0.68 -0.94
C HIS A 237 -13.34 -0.03 0.44
N PRO A 238 -13.13 -0.74 1.57
CA PRO A 238 -13.45 -0.24 2.93
C PRO A 238 -12.83 1.13 3.22
N PHE A 239 -11.56 1.30 2.97
CA PHE A 239 -10.86 2.55 3.21
C PHE A 239 -11.33 3.69 2.31
N TYR A 240 -11.66 3.40 1.04
CA TYR A 240 -12.11 4.43 0.10
C TYR A 240 -13.49 4.94 0.49
N ILE A 241 -14.36 4.05 0.97
CA ILE A 241 -15.65 4.41 1.54
C ILE A 241 -15.47 5.34 2.75
N GLN A 242 -14.58 4.98 3.69
CA GLN A 242 -14.29 5.80 4.86
C GLN A 242 -13.75 7.18 4.47
N TYR A 243 -12.80 7.26 3.55
CA TYR A 243 -12.22 8.52 3.10
C TYR A 243 -13.24 9.39 2.38
N MET A 244 -13.97 8.83 1.40
CA MET A 244 -14.99 9.56 0.64
C MET A 244 -16.12 10.00 1.55
N GLY A 245 -16.61 9.11 2.42
CA GLY A 245 -17.65 9.42 3.40
C GLY A 245 -17.24 10.58 4.30
N HIS A 246 -16.00 10.59 4.81
CA HIS A 246 -15.46 11.71 5.58
C HIS A 246 -15.47 13.02 4.79
N GLN A 247 -14.98 13.02 3.54
CA GLN A 247 -14.95 14.22 2.70
C GLN A 247 -16.35 14.77 2.42
N ILE A 248 -17.33 13.90 2.21
CA ILE A 248 -18.74 14.27 1.99
C ILE A 248 -19.33 14.80 3.30
N TYR A 249 -19.10 14.11 4.42
CA TYR A 249 -19.59 14.50 5.75
C TYR A 249 -19.15 15.92 6.13
N ILE A 250 -17.84 16.22 6.03
CA ILE A 250 -17.31 17.56 6.36
C ILE A 250 -17.77 18.65 5.38
N SER A 251 -18.19 18.29 4.16
CA SER A 251 -18.76 19.25 3.21
C SER A 251 -20.18 19.67 3.59
N GLY A 252 -20.86 18.91 4.46
CA GLY A 252 -22.26 19.11 4.84
C GLY A 252 -23.26 18.91 3.69
N ARG A 253 -22.83 18.32 2.57
CA ARG A 253 -23.65 18.14 1.37
C ARG A 253 -23.58 16.72 0.86
N ILE A 254 -24.74 16.15 0.53
CA ILE A 254 -24.86 14.82 -0.10
C ILE A 254 -25.47 15.05 -1.49
N ASP A 255 -24.61 15.32 -2.45
CA ASP A 255 -25.01 15.48 -3.86
C ASP A 255 -23.91 14.92 -4.80
N ARG A 256 -24.26 14.73 -6.06
CA ARG A 256 -23.33 14.20 -7.08
C ARG A 256 -22.05 15.04 -7.23
N GLY A 257 -22.11 16.34 -6.95
CA GLY A 257 -20.96 17.26 -6.98
C GLY A 257 -19.98 16.96 -5.83
N ALA A 258 -20.51 16.85 -4.60
CA ALA A 258 -19.72 16.48 -3.42
C ALA A 258 -19.08 15.10 -3.58
N ILE A 259 -19.82 14.12 -4.10
CA ILE A 259 -19.29 12.76 -4.37
C ILE A 259 -18.15 12.80 -5.39
N ARG A 260 -18.31 13.55 -6.48
CA ARG A 260 -17.25 13.70 -7.51
C ARG A 260 -15.99 14.35 -6.93
N LEU A 261 -16.14 15.40 -6.12
CA LEU A 261 -15.01 16.07 -5.47
C LEU A 261 -14.32 15.15 -4.46
N ALA A 262 -15.09 14.39 -3.66
CA ALA A 262 -14.54 13.40 -2.73
C ALA A 262 -13.73 12.32 -3.46
N LYS A 263 -14.23 11.82 -4.60
CA LYS A 263 -13.51 10.84 -5.45
C LYS A 263 -12.21 11.42 -6.02
N GLN A 264 -12.22 12.68 -6.45
CA GLN A 264 -11.01 13.35 -6.93
C GLN A 264 -9.98 13.47 -5.81
N LYS A 265 -10.36 13.97 -4.64
CA LYS A 265 -9.47 14.08 -3.47
C LYS A 265 -8.93 12.72 -3.03
N LEU A 266 -9.75 11.66 -3.06
CA LEU A 266 -9.30 10.30 -2.78
C LEU A 266 -8.21 9.88 -3.75
N PHE A 267 -8.39 10.08 -5.04
CA PHE A 267 -7.39 9.71 -6.04
C PHE A 267 -6.06 10.46 -5.84
N GLU A 268 -6.14 11.77 -5.59
CA GLU A 268 -4.96 12.59 -5.26
C GLU A 268 -4.23 12.08 -4.01
N TYR A 269 -4.96 11.71 -2.97
CA TYR A 269 -4.43 11.11 -1.74
C TYR A 269 -3.74 9.76 -1.99
N LEU A 270 -4.26 8.96 -2.92
CA LEU A 270 -3.75 7.60 -3.20
C LEU A 270 -2.50 7.57 -4.09
N ILE A 271 -2.24 8.59 -4.91
CA ILE A 271 -1.11 8.60 -5.84
C ILE A 271 0.23 8.31 -5.14
N PRO A 272 0.63 8.97 -4.04
CA PRO A 272 1.88 8.66 -3.35
C PRO A 272 1.93 7.23 -2.80
N ILE A 273 0.78 6.72 -2.35
CA ILE A 273 0.65 5.35 -1.82
C ILE A 273 0.86 4.34 -2.94
N PHE A 274 0.24 4.55 -4.10
CA PHE A 274 0.39 3.69 -5.26
C PHE A 274 1.81 3.70 -5.83
N ILE A 275 2.48 4.86 -5.85
CA ILE A 275 3.90 4.97 -6.23
C ILE A 275 4.77 4.13 -5.30
N THR A 276 4.55 4.23 -3.99
CA THR A 276 5.27 3.45 -2.99
C THR A 276 5.00 1.96 -3.15
N TYR A 277 3.75 1.58 -3.42
CA TYR A 277 3.35 0.20 -3.61
C TYR A 277 3.98 -0.42 -4.86
N LEU A 278 3.95 0.30 -6.00
CA LEU A 278 4.67 -0.10 -7.20
C LEU A 278 6.17 -0.24 -6.99
N GLY A 279 6.76 0.65 -6.20
CA GLY A 279 8.17 0.57 -5.83
C GLY A 279 8.50 -0.71 -5.03
N LYS A 280 7.56 -1.22 -4.22
CA LYS A 280 7.71 -2.51 -3.53
C LYS A 280 7.63 -3.68 -4.51
N ILE A 281 6.63 -3.67 -5.39
CA ILE A 281 6.47 -4.71 -6.42
C ILE A 281 7.71 -4.75 -7.34
N ARG A 282 8.21 -3.60 -7.76
CA ARG A 282 9.41 -3.51 -8.61
C ARG A 282 10.66 -4.07 -7.95
N ARG A 283 10.79 -3.98 -6.61
CA ARG A 283 11.93 -4.55 -5.88
C ARG A 283 11.95 -6.08 -5.86
N MET A 284 10.81 -6.72 -6.09
CA MET A 284 10.72 -8.17 -6.22
C MET A 284 11.27 -8.64 -7.57
N GLY A 285 11.18 -7.81 -8.62
CA GLY A 285 11.67 -8.05 -9.96
C GLY A 285 10.91 -7.18 -10.97
N LYS A 286 11.54 -6.85 -12.07
CA LYS A 286 10.90 -6.09 -13.16
C LYS A 286 9.76 -6.90 -13.77
N GLU A 287 9.91 -8.21 -13.85
CA GLU A 287 8.97 -9.18 -14.39
C GLU A 287 7.58 -9.11 -13.74
N TYR A 288 7.50 -8.75 -12.45
CA TYR A 288 6.21 -8.56 -11.75
C TYR A 288 5.41 -7.39 -12.35
N LEU A 289 6.07 -6.31 -12.72
CA LEU A 289 5.42 -5.18 -13.39
C LEU A 289 5.02 -5.52 -14.82
N ASP A 290 5.85 -6.30 -15.53
CA ASP A 290 5.58 -6.73 -16.88
C ASP A 290 4.34 -7.65 -16.93
N VAL A 291 4.22 -8.58 -15.98
CA VAL A 291 3.03 -9.45 -15.84
C VAL A 291 1.78 -8.65 -15.46
N LEU A 292 1.87 -7.70 -14.53
CA LEU A 292 0.76 -6.80 -14.22
C LEU A 292 0.32 -5.99 -15.46
N ALA A 293 1.27 -5.54 -16.27
CA ALA A 293 0.96 -4.83 -17.51
C ALA A 293 0.22 -5.73 -18.50
N LYS A 294 0.65 -6.98 -18.68
CA LYS A 294 -0.05 -7.96 -19.52
C LYS A 294 -1.47 -8.22 -19.04
N ILE A 295 -1.66 -8.41 -17.73
CA ILE A 295 -2.99 -8.63 -17.13
C ILE A 295 -3.91 -7.44 -17.39
N ILE A 296 -3.43 -6.21 -17.22
CA ILE A 296 -4.23 -5.00 -17.44
C ILE A 296 -4.56 -4.79 -18.92
N CYS A 297 -3.65 -5.17 -19.81
CA CYS A 297 -3.86 -5.05 -21.25
C CYS A 297 -4.58 -6.25 -21.87
N ASP A 298 -4.98 -7.22 -21.07
CA ASP A 298 -5.62 -8.46 -21.51
C ASP A 298 -4.77 -9.27 -22.50
N GLU A 299 -3.44 -9.28 -22.28
CA GLU A 299 -2.50 -10.04 -23.08
C GLU A 299 -2.33 -11.47 -22.57
N PRO A 300 -2.04 -12.42 -23.46
CA PRO A 300 -1.78 -13.81 -23.07
C PRO A 300 -0.53 -13.90 -22.18
N LEU A 301 -0.64 -14.67 -21.10
CA LEU A 301 0.45 -14.97 -20.18
C LEU A 301 1.21 -16.21 -20.68
N THR A 302 2.53 -16.15 -20.66
CA THR A 302 3.41 -17.31 -20.88
C THR A 302 3.46 -18.20 -19.65
N VAL A 303 4.11 -19.36 -19.72
CA VAL A 303 4.33 -20.27 -18.59
C VAL A 303 5.09 -19.55 -17.46
N ASP A 304 6.14 -18.80 -17.81
CA ASP A 304 6.93 -18.03 -16.83
C ASP A 304 6.09 -16.91 -16.20
N ASP A 305 5.26 -16.23 -17.00
CA ASP A 305 4.32 -15.23 -16.47
C ASP A 305 3.32 -15.84 -15.48
N MET A 306 2.91 -17.11 -15.67
CA MET A 306 1.99 -17.80 -14.75
C MET A 306 2.61 -18.05 -13.38
N VAL A 307 3.92 -18.28 -13.30
CA VAL A 307 4.64 -18.39 -12.02
C VAL A 307 4.56 -17.07 -11.27
N ILE A 308 4.85 -15.96 -11.97
CA ILE A 308 4.75 -14.61 -11.39
C ILE A 308 3.30 -14.27 -11.03
N ALA A 309 2.34 -14.64 -11.87
CA ALA A 309 0.92 -14.43 -11.59
C ALA A 309 0.47 -15.22 -10.35
N ALA A 310 0.99 -16.42 -10.12
CA ALA A 310 0.71 -17.17 -8.91
C ALA A 310 1.20 -16.46 -7.65
N ASP A 311 2.37 -15.81 -7.69
CA ASP A 311 2.84 -14.98 -6.59
C ASP A 311 1.96 -13.74 -6.39
N LEU A 312 1.61 -13.04 -7.46
CA LEU A 312 0.70 -11.88 -7.40
C LEU A 312 -0.69 -12.26 -6.84
N LEU A 313 -1.18 -13.47 -7.16
CA LEU A 313 -2.41 -14.03 -6.61
C LEU A 313 -2.29 -14.30 -5.11
N ARG A 314 -1.21 -14.99 -4.69
CA ARG A 314 -0.93 -15.25 -3.27
C ARG A 314 -0.84 -13.94 -2.46
N MET A 315 -0.34 -12.89 -3.09
CA MET A 315 -0.24 -11.56 -2.49
C MET A 315 -1.59 -10.82 -2.41
N GLY A 316 -2.64 -11.35 -3.02
CA GLY A 316 -3.94 -10.67 -3.13
C GLY A 316 -3.91 -9.41 -4.00
N ILE A 317 -2.90 -9.25 -4.87
CA ILE A 317 -2.82 -8.12 -5.81
C ILE A 317 -3.76 -8.35 -6.99
N ILE A 318 -3.83 -9.60 -7.45
CA ILE A 318 -4.74 -10.04 -8.49
C ILE A 318 -5.66 -11.14 -7.95
N LYS A 319 -6.76 -11.37 -8.65
CA LYS A 319 -7.72 -12.46 -8.41
C LYS A 319 -8.08 -13.14 -9.72
N PRO A 320 -8.48 -14.42 -9.71
CA PRO A 320 -9.03 -15.06 -10.89
C PRO A 320 -10.43 -14.49 -11.17
N GLN A 321 -10.72 -14.26 -12.44
CA GLN A 321 -12.04 -13.82 -12.91
C GLN A 321 -12.26 -14.31 -14.35
N ASN A 322 -13.29 -15.14 -14.58
CA ASN A 322 -13.67 -15.63 -15.91
C ASN A 322 -12.50 -16.19 -16.72
N ALA A 323 -11.71 -17.12 -16.12
CA ALA A 323 -10.50 -17.74 -16.69
C ALA A 323 -9.34 -16.75 -16.99
N LYS A 324 -9.38 -15.53 -16.45
CA LYS A 324 -8.33 -14.51 -16.53
C LYS A 324 -7.98 -14.04 -15.14
N PHE A 325 -7.01 -13.14 -15.05
CA PHE A 325 -6.66 -12.44 -13.81
C PHE A 325 -7.11 -10.98 -13.86
N GLU A 326 -7.52 -10.45 -12.72
CA GLU A 326 -7.85 -9.05 -12.55
C GLU A 326 -7.18 -8.46 -11.31
N VAL A 327 -6.78 -7.19 -11.37
CA VAL A 327 -6.26 -6.46 -10.20
C VAL A 327 -7.40 -6.23 -9.21
N VAL A 328 -7.18 -6.62 -7.94
CA VAL A 328 -8.20 -6.59 -6.88
C VAL A 328 -8.64 -5.16 -6.55
N ASP A 329 -7.70 -4.24 -6.43
CA ASP A 329 -7.99 -2.84 -6.09
C ASP A 329 -8.37 -2.03 -7.35
N PRO A 330 -9.63 -1.53 -7.45
CA PRO A 330 -10.11 -0.88 -8.66
C PRO A 330 -9.45 0.47 -8.94
N LEU A 331 -9.04 1.23 -7.92
CA LEU A 331 -8.34 2.51 -8.13
C LEU A 331 -6.86 2.29 -8.42
N PHE A 332 -6.24 1.26 -7.86
CA PHE A 332 -4.90 0.84 -8.25
C PHE A 332 -4.88 0.33 -9.68
N LYS A 333 -5.87 -0.49 -10.09
CA LYS A 333 -6.06 -0.90 -11.49
C LYS A 333 -6.13 0.31 -12.42
N ARG A 334 -7.00 1.28 -12.10
CA ARG A 334 -7.14 2.52 -12.86
C ARG A 334 -5.84 3.32 -12.93
N TYR A 335 -5.10 3.40 -11.83
CA TYR A 335 -3.79 4.04 -11.78
C TYR A 335 -2.78 3.32 -12.68
N LEU A 336 -2.72 1.99 -12.64
CA LEU A 336 -1.89 1.18 -13.52
C LEU A 336 -2.29 1.35 -14.99
N GLU A 337 -3.58 1.35 -15.31
CA GLU A 337 -4.09 1.61 -16.66
C GLU A 337 -3.60 2.97 -17.20
N GLN A 338 -3.65 4.01 -16.38
CA GLN A 338 -3.14 5.33 -16.76
C GLN A 338 -1.64 5.32 -17.02
N ILE A 339 -0.87 4.60 -16.20
CA ILE A 339 0.58 4.47 -16.39
C ILE A 339 0.87 3.63 -17.63
N ILE A 340 0.22 2.47 -17.79
CA ILE A 340 0.49 1.52 -18.87
C ILE A 340 0.03 2.10 -20.22
N ARG A 341 -1.15 2.72 -20.29
CA ARG A 341 -1.58 3.44 -21.50
C ARG A 341 -0.64 4.59 -21.88
N LYS A 342 0.00 5.22 -20.88
CA LYS A 342 1.07 6.18 -21.11
C LYS A 342 2.42 5.53 -21.43
N LEU A 343 2.63 4.25 -21.11
CA LEU A 343 3.84 3.48 -21.36
C LEU A 343 3.77 2.62 -22.64
N ARG A 344 2.58 2.35 -23.14
CA ARG A 344 2.37 1.70 -24.46
C ARG A 344 1.91 2.75 -25.44
N PRO A 345 2.78 3.16 -26.33
CA PRO A 345 2.45 4.14 -27.35
C PRO A 345 1.75 3.49 -28.54
N THR A 346 0.80 4.17 -29.08
CA THR A 346 1.05 4.60 -30.46
C THR A 346 2.32 5.44 -30.44
N GLU A 347 3.40 4.84 -30.79
CA GLU A 347 4.85 5.13 -30.83
C GLU A 347 5.43 6.54 -30.56
N VAL A 348 4.68 7.62 -30.52
CA VAL A 348 5.24 8.98 -30.46
C VAL A 348 4.96 9.69 -29.12
N THR A 349 3.80 9.49 -28.49
CA THR A 349 3.36 10.29 -27.33
C THR A 349 3.91 9.80 -25.98
N VAL A 350 4.34 8.59 -25.88
CA VAL A 350 4.72 7.91 -24.61
C VAL A 350 6.16 8.09 -24.24
N VAL A 351 7.00 8.18 -25.23
CA VAL A 351 8.42 8.51 -25.00
C VAL A 351 8.54 9.93 -24.44
N GLY A 352 7.65 10.85 -24.83
CA GLY A 352 7.56 12.20 -24.29
C GLY A 352 7.24 12.22 -22.79
N HIS A 353 6.15 11.61 -22.37
CA HIS A 353 5.72 11.60 -20.96
C HIS A 353 6.68 10.84 -20.03
N TRP A 354 7.35 9.79 -20.50
CA TRP A 354 8.41 9.13 -19.75
C TRP A 354 9.61 10.07 -19.54
N ALA A 355 10.00 10.82 -20.56
CA ALA A 355 11.06 11.81 -20.48
C ALA A 355 10.70 12.94 -19.50
N GLU A 356 9.46 13.45 -19.54
CA GLU A 356 8.94 14.44 -18.58
C GLU A 356 9.07 13.95 -17.14
N ARG A 357 8.76 12.69 -16.87
CA ARG A 357 8.86 12.11 -15.52
C ARG A 357 10.31 11.93 -15.07
N ILE A 358 11.22 11.61 -15.97
CA ILE A 358 12.66 11.55 -15.67
C ILE A 358 13.15 12.94 -15.25
N VAL A 359 12.76 13.98 -15.97
CA VAL A 359 13.11 15.37 -15.64
C VAL A 359 12.45 15.78 -14.34
N GLY A 360 11.18 15.46 -14.11
CA GLY A 360 10.47 15.74 -12.86
C GLY A 360 11.11 15.06 -11.65
N ASN A 361 11.48 13.79 -11.75
CA ASN A 361 12.19 13.06 -10.69
C ASN A 361 13.59 13.64 -10.42
N TYR A 362 14.28 14.08 -11.46
CA TYR A 362 15.55 14.80 -11.33
C TYR A 362 15.38 16.09 -10.52
N LEU A 363 14.33 16.87 -10.79
CA LEU A 363 13.99 18.10 -10.07
C LEU A 363 13.65 17.84 -8.60
N LEU A 364 12.78 16.86 -8.33
CA LEU A 364 12.39 16.47 -6.98
C LEU A 364 13.59 16.04 -6.12
N ARG A 365 14.52 15.28 -6.67
CA ARG A 365 15.75 14.86 -5.96
C ARG A 365 16.66 16.04 -5.58
N ARG A 366 16.48 17.19 -6.20
CA ARG A 366 17.20 18.45 -5.91
C ARG A 366 16.39 19.44 -5.09
N GLY A 367 15.22 19.01 -4.59
CA GLY A 367 14.35 19.82 -3.75
C GLY A 367 13.46 20.80 -4.52
N TYR A 368 13.34 20.66 -5.82
CA TYR A 368 12.43 21.48 -6.64
C TYR A 368 11.12 20.74 -6.90
N ILE A 369 10.00 21.44 -6.79
CA ILE A 369 8.66 20.86 -7.00
C ILE A 369 8.22 21.11 -8.46
N PRO A 370 8.19 20.07 -9.33
CA PRO A 370 7.73 20.21 -10.69
C PRO A 370 6.20 20.21 -10.77
N TYR A 371 5.63 21.09 -11.55
CA TYR A 371 4.23 21.10 -11.94
C TYR A 371 4.12 20.69 -13.41
N TYR A 372 3.35 19.66 -13.69
CA TYR A 372 3.17 19.15 -15.05
C TYR A 372 2.00 19.85 -15.74
N SER A 373 2.15 20.14 -17.02
CA SER A 373 1.04 20.60 -17.84
C SER A 373 -0.01 19.50 -17.97
N HIS A 374 -1.28 19.82 -17.67
CA HIS A 374 -2.37 18.85 -17.72
C HIS A 374 -2.90 18.60 -19.14
N ASP A 375 -2.64 19.49 -20.07
CA ASP A 375 -3.07 19.39 -21.46
C ASP A 375 -1.85 19.22 -22.38
N SER A 376 -1.88 18.19 -23.23
CA SER A 376 -0.91 17.94 -24.29
C SER A 376 -0.81 19.08 -25.35
N LYS A 377 -1.39 20.22 -25.08
CA LYS A 377 -1.42 21.44 -25.90
C LYS A 377 -0.56 22.58 -25.35
N GLY A 378 0.09 22.40 -24.19
CA GLY A 378 0.99 23.40 -23.64
C GLY A 378 2.36 23.38 -24.30
N VAL A 379 2.95 24.55 -24.50
CA VAL A 379 4.31 24.70 -25.06
C VAL A 379 5.37 24.15 -24.09
N PHE A 380 5.12 24.21 -22.78
CA PHE A 380 5.98 23.64 -21.75
C PHE A 380 5.33 22.42 -21.11
N ASP A 381 6.12 21.37 -20.93
CA ASP A 381 5.69 20.11 -20.30
C ASP A 381 5.78 20.18 -18.79
N ILE A 382 6.77 20.91 -18.26
CA ILE A 382 7.01 21.08 -16.82
C ILE A 382 7.21 22.57 -16.50
N TYR A 383 6.55 23.00 -15.43
CA TYR A 383 6.81 24.27 -14.76
C TYR A 383 7.48 24.01 -13.41
N VAL A 384 8.50 24.81 -13.08
CA VAL A 384 9.20 24.71 -11.80
C VAL A 384 9.75 26.07 -11.37
N ARG A 385 9.69 26.36 -10.06
CA ARG A 385 10.38 27.52 -9.49
C ARG A 385 11.75 27.10 -8.98
N ILE A 386 12.80 27.71 -9.54
CA ILE A 386 14.20 27.46 -9.19
C ILE A 386 14.78 28.72 -8.60
N GLN A 387 15.06 28.71 -7.29
CA GLN A 387 15.37 29.91 -6.51
C GLN A 387 14.20 30.93 -6.63
N SER A 388 14.41 32.07 -7.24
CA SER A 388 13.36 33.10 -7.47
C SER A 388 12.92 33.17 -8.92
N ILE A 389 13.33 32.23 -9.76
CA ILE A 389 13.08 32.26 -11.22
C ILE A 389 12.00 31.22 -11.56
N ASP A 390 10.97 31.64 -12.24
CA ASP A 390 9.96 30.77 -12.81
C ASP A 390 10.46 30.21 -14.14
N VAL A 391 10.49 28.89 -14.26
CA VAL A 391 11.11 28.17 -15.38
C VAL A 391 10.08 27.30 -16.05
N GLY A 392 9.92 27.44 -17.36
CA GLY A 392 9.16 26.54 -18.22
C GLY A 392 10.10 25.59 -18.94
N ILE A 393 9.92 24.29 -18.80
CA ILE A 393 10.76 23.26 -19.40
C ILE A 393 9.97 22.52 -20.47
N GLN A 394 10.47 22.56 -21.72
CA GLN A 394 10.02 21.65 -22.75
C GLN A 394 10.92 20.41 -22.76
N VAL A 395 10.33 19.24 -22.65
CA VAL A 395 11.05 17.98 -22.56
C VAL A 395 11.02 17.27 -23.91
N ARG A 396 12.19 16.81 -24.36
CA ARG A 396 12.35 16.04 -25.58
C ARG A 396 13.14 14.76 -25.30
N TYR A 397 12.73 13.67 -25.89
CA TYR A 397 13.46 12.40 -25.82
C TYR A 397 14.13 12.07 -27.16
N SER A 398 15.33 11.51 -27.08
CA SER A 398 16.01 10.96 -28.26
C SER A 398 16.90 9.78 -27.86
N SER A 399 16.64 8.61 -28.42
CA SER A 399 17.51 7.43 -28.25
C SER A 399 18.90 7.62 -28.87
N ARG A 400 19.03 8.54 -29.85
CA ARG A 400 20.29 8.89 -30.52
C ARG A 400 21.03 10.03 -29.84
N GLY A 401 20.44 10.64 -28.76
CA GLY A 401 21.02 11.77 -28.05
C GLY A 401 21.01 13.09 -28.83
N GLU A 402 20.17 13.23 -29.84
CA GLU A 402 20.07 14.42 -30.68
C GLU A 402 18.62 14.73 -31.01
N ILE A 403 18.26 16.02 -30.99
CA ILE A 403 16.96 16.55 -31.44
C ILE A 403 17.16 17.74 -32.36
N TYR A 404 16.14 18.07 -33.11
CA TYR A 404 16.09 19.26 -33.98
C TYR A 404 14.86 20.10 -33.64
N LEU A 405 15.02 21.40 -33.47
CA LEU A 405 13.92 22.36 -33.28
C LEU A 405 13.75 23.20 -34.56
N SER A 406 12.52 23.26 -35.02
CA SER A 406 12.13 24.12 -36.13
C SER A 406 12.03 25.59 -35.70
N GLN A 407 12.08 26.51 -36.64
CA GLN A 407 11.88 27.93 -36.41
C GLN A 407 10.54 28.22 -35.69
N LYS A 408 9.48 27.56 -36.14
CA LYS A 408 8.13 27.72 -35.57
C LYS A 408 8.06 27.29 -34.11
N GLU A 409 8.66 26.14 -33.76
CA GLU A 409 8.72 25.65 -32.37
C GLU A 409 9.48 26.62 -31.46
N VAL A 410 10.59 27.15 -31.93
CA VAL A 410 11.38 28.14 -31.19
C VAL A 410 10.58 29.42 -30.93
N GLU A 411 9.88 29.93 -31.95
CA GLU A 411 9.04 31.11 -31.84
C GLU A 411 7.92 30.88 -30.80
N GLU A 412 7.21 29.76 -30.84
CA GLU A 412 6.15 29.41 -29.89
C GLU A 412 6.69 29.32 -28.45
N ILE A 413 7.87 28.73 -28.24
CA ILE A 413 8.51 28.63 -26.92
C ILE A 413 8.86 30.03 -26.38
N LEU A 414 9.51 30.85 -27.18
CA LEU A 414 9.97 32.18 -26.75
C LEU A 414 8.81 33.15 -26.55
N GLU A 415 7.79 33.13 -27.42
CA GLU A 415 6.60 33.93 -27.28
C GLU A 415 5.82 33.58 -25.99
N THR A 416 5.62 32.27 -25.74
CA THR A 416 4.93 31.80 -24.54
C THR A 416 5.71 32.15 -23.27
N ALA A 417 7.04 31.96 -23.28
CA ALA A 417 7.91 32.32 -22.17
C ALA A 417 7.85 33.81 -21.84
N ASN A 418 7.93 34.68 -22.86
CA ASN A 418 7.84 36.13 -22.71
C ASN A 418 6.47 36.56 -22.15
N LYS A 419 5.37 35.98 -22.64
CA LYS A 419 4.02 36.24 -22.19
C LYS A 419 3.80 35.89 -20.73
N LEU A 420 4.43 34.80 -20.27
CA LEU A 420 4.31 34.31 -18.88
C LEU A 420 5.36 34.87 -17.93
N GLY A 421 6.39 35.56 -18.46
CA GLY A 421 7.53 36.02 -17.67
C GLY A 421 8.40 34.88 -17.16
N TRP A 422 8.39 33.74 -17.86
CA TRP A 422 9.14 32.54 -17.48
C TRP A 422 10.46 32.42 -18.25
N ARG A 423 11.41 31.76 -17.61
CA ARG A 423 12.65 31.38 -18.29
C ARG A 423 12.45 30.06 -19.03
N PRO A 424 12.58 30.02 -20.35
CA PRO A 424 12.42 28.80 -21.11
C PRO A 424 13.70 27.93 -21.04
N LEU A 425 13.51 26.61 -20.87
CA LEU A 425 14.56 25.60 -21.01
C LEU A 425 14.07 24.45 -21.89
N ILE A 426 15.01 23.81 -22.56
CA ILE A 426 14.80 22.52 -23.20
C ILE A 426 15.53 21.47 -22.39
N ALA A 427 14.86 20.37 -22.04
CA ALA A 427 15.45 19.19 -21.46
C ALA A 427 15.52 18.07 -22.50
N LEU A 428 16.71 17.72 -22.95
CA LEU A 428 16.96 16.55 -23.78
C LEU A 428 17.24 15.35 -22.88
N VAL A 429 16.37 14.35 -22.94
CA VAL A 429 16.51 13.08 -22.25
C VAL A 429 17.02 12.04 -23.22
N SER A 430 18.17 11.45 -22.91
CA SER A 430 18.77 10.36 -23.67
C SER A 430 19.39 9.36 -22.68
N ARG A 431 20.67 9.04 -22.77
CA ARG A 431 21.42 8.31 -21.73
C ARG A 431 21.57 9.13 -20.43
N GLN A 432 21.51 10.44 -20.56
CA GLN A 432 21.52 11.42 -19.47
C GLN A 432 20.57 12.57 -19.79
N ILE A 433 20.29 13.43 -18.79
CA ILE A 433 19.52 14.66 -19.01
C ILE A 433 20.50 15.79 -19.34
N LYS A 434 20.18 16.56 -20.36
CA LYS A 434 20.88 17.79 -20.71
C LYS A 434 19.90 18.94 -20.80
N PHE A 435 20.22 20.08 -20.18
CA PHE A 435 19.43 21.30 -20.18
C PHE A 435 20.06 22.34 -21.09
N PHE A 436 19.23 23.02 -21.88
CA PHE A 436 19.65 24.08 -22.80
C PHE A 436 18.88 25.34 -22.48
N SER A 437 19.59 26.44 -22.22
CA SER A 437 19.01 27.79 -21.98
C SER A 437 19.02 28.64 -23.25
N LYS A 438 19.91 28.39 -24.19
CA LYS A 438 19.93 29.03 -25.50
C LYS A 438 19.00 28.28 -26.44
N ILE A 439 17.87 28.91 -26.79
CA ILE A 439 16.81 28.27 -27.59
C ILE A 439 16.84 28.94 -28.99
N GLU A 440 17.34 28.23 -29.97
CA GLU A 440 17.49 28.66 -31.36
C GLU A 440 17.08 27.51 -32.31
N PRO A 441 16.65 27.81 -33.54
CA PRO A 441 16.42 26.74 -34.52
C PRO A 441 17.69 25.98 -34.81
N GLY A 442 17.59 24.64 -34.85
CA GLY A 442 18.75 23.82 -35.16
C GLY A 442 18.86 22.54 -34.33
N LYS A 443 20.05 21.99 -34.35
CA LYS A 443 20.37 20.69 -33.73
C LYS A 443 20.87 20.86 -32.31
N TYR A 444 20.29 20.09 -31.40
CA TYR A 444 20.73 19.94 -30.00
C TYR A 444 21.27 18.53 -29.80
N SER A 445 22.36 18.38 -29.06
CA SER A 445 23.02 17.09 -28.84
C SER A 445 23.36 16.89 -27.38
N GLU A 446 23.34 15.64 -26.90
CA GLU A 446 23.74 15.28 -25.53
C GLU A 446 25.19 15.63 -25.18
N ARG A 447 26.01 15.95 -26.18
CA ARG A 447 27.39 16.45 -26.01
C ARG A 447 27.44 17.92 -25.60
N GLY A 448 26.36 18.67 -25.85
CA GLY A 448 26.18 20.06 -25.46
C GLY A 448 25.29 20.22 -24.22
N GLY A 449 24.95 21.47 -23.90
CA GLY A 449 24.07 21.81 -22.79
C GLY A 449 24.66 21.54 -21.40
N TYR A 450 23.81 21.77 -20.39
CA TYR A 450 24.18 21.67 -18.99
C TYR A 450 23.66 20.36 -18.38
N THR A 451 24.43 19.72 -17.50
CA THR A 451 24.00 18.53 -16.73
C THR A 451 23.22 18.93 -15.50
N GLU A 452 23.53 20.11 -14.95
CA GLU A 452 22.84 20.66 -13.80
C GLU A 452 21.90 21.79 -14.21
N ILE A 453 20.65 21.71 -13.78
CA ILE A 453 19.62 22.70 -14.15
C ILE A 453 19.95 24.10 -13.61
N LEU A 454 20.61 24.20 -12.46
CA LEU A 454 21.04 25.49 -11.91
C LEU A 454 22.01 26.24 -12.84
N ASP A 455 22.90 25.50 -13.50
CA ASP A 455 23.86 26.09 -14.45
C ASP A 455 23.13 26.58 -15.71
N ALA A 456 22.13 25.82 -16.20
CA ALA A 456 21.29 26.24 -17.29
C ALA A 456 20.44 27.49 -16.95
N VAL A 457 19.95 27.58 -15.71
CA VAL A 457 19.17 28.73 -15.26
C VAL A 457 20.01 29.98 -15.05
N LYS A 458 21.26 29.86 -14.63
CA LYS A 458 22.17 31.01 -14.38
C LYS A 458 22.79 31.57 -15.65
N ASN A 459 23.02 30.74 -16.64
CA ASN A 459 23.63 31.15 -17.91
C ASN A 459 22.55 31.65 -18.88
N LYS A 460 22.72 32.90 -19.35
CA LYS A 460 21.83 33.53 -20.35
C LYS A 460 22.10 33.06 -21.76
#